data_d05094c069a97ad272ab3d5e9eba14d7
#
_entry.id   d05094c069a97ad272ab3d5e9eba14d7
#
_cell.length_a   1.000
_cell.length_b   1.000
_cell.length_c   1.000
_cell.angle_alpha   90.00
_cell.angle_beta   90.00
_cell.angle_gamma   90.00
#
_symmetry.space_group_name_H-M   'P 1'
#
loop_
_entity.id
_entity.type
_entity.pdbx_description
1 polymer ?
#
loop_
_entity_poly.entity_id
_entity_poly.type
_entity_poly.pdbx_seq_one_letter_code
_entity_poly.pdbx_strand_id
1 'polypeptide(L)'
;DSLSKRYPDKKATFQKNAAAYIKKLESLDKEYTTGLANAKQKSFVTQHAAFRYLALDYGLKQVPISGLSPDSEPSAARLAELTKYIKKNNIKYIYFEENASQALASTLAKETGVKLDVLNPLESLTEKQTKDGADYISIMQSNLKALKKTTDQAGTEISAEKEKNTKTVQNGYFEDSAVKDRTLSDYAGQWQSVYPYLQDGTLDQVFDYKAKLTGKMTAA
;
A
#
# COMPACT_ATOMS: atom_id res chain seq x y z
N ASP A 1 3.64 -10.22 24.20
CA ASP A 1 3.01 -10.33 25.53
C ASP A 1 1.91 -11.42 25.59
N SER A 2 0.99 -11.49 24.62
CA SER A 2 -0.11 -12.48 24.63
C SER A 2 0.41 -13.93 24.62
N LEU A 3 1.40 -14.24 23.80
CA LEU A 3 2.03 -15.56 23.80
C LEU A 3 2.72 -15.89 25.13
N SER A 4 3.36 -14.91 25.76
CA SER A 4 4.00 -15.08 27.06
C SER A 4 3.02 -15.36 28.19
N LYS A 5 1.79 -14.82 28.09
CA LYS A 5 0.70 -15.15 29.02
C LYS A 5 0.15 -16.54 28.81
N ARG A 6 0.01 -16.96 27.55
CA ARG A 6 -0.51 -18.29 27.19
C ARG A 6 0.48 -19.42 27.44
N TYR A 7 1.78 -19.17 27.26
CA TYR A 7 2.87 -20.12 27.43
C TYR A 7 3.96 -19.54 28.34
N PRO A 8 3.72 -19.50 29.68
CA PRO A 8 4.64 -18.84 30.63
C PRO A 8 6.04 -19.45 30.64
N ASP A 9 6.15 -20.74 30.44
CA ASP A 9 7.40 -21.52 30.34
C ASP A 9 8.30 -21.06 29.19
N LYS A 10 7.72 -20.48 28.13
CA LYS A 10 8.42 -19.98 26.94
C LYS A 10 8.60 -18.46 26.92
N LYS A 11 8.16 -17.76 27.98
CA LYS A 11 8.18 -16.29 28.06
C LYS A 11 9.56 -15.70 27.73
N ALA A 12 10.61 -16.23 28.33
CA ALA A 12 11.98 -15.73 28.10
C ALA A 12 12.41 -15.86 26.63
N THR A 13 12.06 -16.98 25.99
CA THR A 13 12.34 -17.22 24.56
C THR A 13 11.59 -16.24 23.67
N PHE A 14 10.29 -16.02 23.93
CA PHE A 14 9.50 -15.04 23.16
C PHE A 14 10.04 -13.63 23.30
N GLN A 15 10.39 -13.21 24.52
CA GLN A 15 10.95 -11.88 24.77
C GLN A 15 12.31 -11.71 24.09
N LYS A 16 13.20 -12.71 24.17
CA LYS A 16 14.49 -12.69 23.47
C LYS A 16 14.32 -12.56 21.96
N ASN A 17 13.45 -13.39 21.37
CA ASN A 17 13.21 -13.37 19.92
C ASN A 17 12.58 -12.05 19.46
N ALA A 18 11.60 -11.53 20.20
CA ALA A 18 10.99 -10.24 19.93
C ALA A 18 12.03 -9.10 19.98
N ALA A 19 12.84 -9.05 21.02
CA ALA A 19 13.90 -8.04 21.18
C ALA A 19 14.93 -8.11 20.03
N ALA A 20 15.31 -9.33 19.62
CA ALA A 20 16.22 -9.51 18.48
C ALA A 20 15.63 -9.02 17.16
N TYR A 21 14.34 -9.28 16.93
CA TYR A 21 13.66 -8.85 15.70
C TYR A 21 13.40 -7.32 15.70
N ILE A 22 13.02 -6.76 16.83
CA ILE A 22 12.86 -5.29 17.00
C ILE A 22 14.15 -4.58 16.62
N LYS A 23 15.31 -5.05 17.08
CA LYS A 23 16.61 -4.47 16.69
C LYS A 23 16.86 -4.48 15.19
N LYS A 24 16.41 -5.53 14.48
CA LYS A 24 16.49 -5.57 13.00
C LYS A 24 15.59 -4.52 12.36
N LEU A 25 14.37 -4.34 12.89
CA LEU A 25 13.43 -3.31 12.41
C LEU A 25 13.95 -1.91 12.66
N GLU A 26 14.51 -1.65 13.85
CA GLU A 26 15.13 -0.36 14.19
C GLU A 26 16.33 -0.06 13.28
N SER A 27 17.14 -1.08 12.94
CA SER A 27 18.23 -0.91 11.98
C SER A 27 17.71 -0.57 10.59
N LEU A 28 16.67 -1.26 10.13
CA LEU A 28 16.01 -1.02 8.85
C LEU A 28 15.42 0.41 8.78
N ASP A 29 14.71 0.83 9.83
CA ASP A 29 14.16 2.19 9.92
C ASP A 29 15.26 3.25 9.82
N LYS A 30 16.39 3.04 10.52
CA LYS A 30 17.55 3.91 10.42
C LYS A 30 18.14 3.94 9.00
N GLU A 31 18.19 2.79 8.31
CA GLU A 31 18.64 2.73 6.92
C GLU A 31 17.74 3.58 6.01
N TYR A 32 16.42 3.48 6.16
CA TYR A 32 15.45 4.30 5.43
C TYR A 32 15.57 5.77 5.75
N THR A 33 15.57 6.12 7.03
CA THR A 33 15.71 7.51 7.49
C THR A 33 16.98 8.14 6.93
N THR A 34 18.11 7.46 7.04
CA THR A 34 19.39 7.99 6.57
C THR A 34 19.46 8.00 5.03
N GLY A 35 18.96 6.93 4.40
CA GLY A 35 19.01 6.76 2.94
C GLY A 35 18.12 7.74 2.18
N LEU A 36 17.04 8.22 2.81
CA LEU A 36 16.06 9.12 2.21
C LEU A 36 16.10 10.56 2.72
N ALA A 37 16.95 10.85 3.73
CA ALA A 37 17.05 12.16 4.37
C ALA A 37 17.29 13.31 3.37
N ASN A 38 18.11 13.05 2.33
CA ASN A 38 18.50 14.03 1.33
C ASN A 38 17.83 13.77 -0.03
N ALA A 39 16.62 13.22 -0.03
CA ALA A 39 15.86 12.95 -1.24
C ALA A 39 15.67 14.22 -2.06
N LYS A 40 16.24 14.25 -3.26
CA LYS A 40 16.10 15.35 -4.23
C LYS A 40 14.78 15.25 -5.00
N GLN A 41 14.35 14.04 -5.33
CA GLN A 41 13.03 13.73 -5.89
C GLN A 41 12.20 13.07 -4.81
N LYS A 42 11.17 13.75 -4.36
CA LYS A 42 10.28 13.24 -3.29
C LYS A 42 9.10 12.44 -3.79
N SER A 43 8.77 12.55 -5.08
CA SER A 43 7.66 11.79 -5.67
C SER A 43 8.13 10.51 -6.33
N PHE A 44 7.41 9.43 -6.09
CA PHE A 44 7.58 8.16 -6.77
C PHE A 44 6.24 7.61 -7.26
N VAL A 45 6.25 7.03 -8.45
CA VAL A 45 5.06 6.51 -9.12
C VAL A 45 5.00 5.00 -8.95
N THR A 46 3.87 4.50 -8.45
CA THR A 46 3.65 3.08 -8.18
C THR A 46 2.42 2.55 -8.91
N GLN A 47 2.35 1.24 -9.07
CA GLN A 47 1.19 0.59 -9.69
C GLN A 47 -0.10 0.85 -8.92
N HIS A 48 -0.13 0.58 -7.62
CA HIS A 48 -1.27 0.90 -6.75
C HIS A 48 -0.85 1.59 -5.44
N ALA A 49 -1.81 1.96 -4.60
CA ALA A 49 -1.62 2.83 -3.44
C ALA A 49 -1.18 2.08 -2.17
N ALA A 50 -0.16 1.20 -2.27
CA ALA A 50 0.31 0.38 -1.14
C ALA A 50 1.35 1.05 -0.23
N PHE A 51 1.97 2.17 -0.65
CA PHE A 51 3.16 2.71 0.02
C PHE A 51 2.94 4.07 0.67
N ARG A 52 1.68 4.43 0.95
CA ARG A 52 1.37 5.76 1.48
C ARG A 52 1.95 5.99 2.88
N TYR A 53 1.88 5.00 3.77
CA TYR A 53 2.46 5.10 5.10
C TYR A 53 3.99 5.21 5.04
N LEU A 54 4.64 4.41 4.20
CA LEU A 54 6.08 4.54 3.95
C LEU A 54 6.43 5.96 3.43
N ALA A 55 5.65 6.48 2.49
CA ALA A 55 5.86 7.84 1.99
C ALA A 55 5.72 8.90 3.09
N LEU A 56 4.72 8.74 3.96
CA LEU A 56 4.47 9.63 5.09
C LEU A 56 5.65 9.61 6.08
N ASP A 57 6.09 8.42 6.48
CA ASP A 57 7.14 8.23 7.50
C ASP A 57 8.48 8.82 7.05
N TYR A 58 8.81 8.70 5.76
CA TYR A 58 10.10 9.15 5.24
C TYR A 58 10.04 10.42 4.38
N GLY A 59 8.97 11.21 4.50
CA GLY A 59 8.84 12.52 3.86
C GLY A 59 8.80 12.48 2.33
N LEU A 60 8.26 11.41 1.76
CA LEU A 60 8.05 11.20 0.33
C LEU A 60 6.59 11.44 -0.08
N LYS A 61 6.31 11.31 -1.36
CA LYS A 61 4.96 11.38 -1.94
C LYS A 61 4.74 10.23 -2.91
N GLN A 62 3.82 9.34 -2.57
CA GLN A 62 3.36 8.31 -3.48
C GLN A 62 2.35 8.86 -4.49
N VAL A 63 2.52 8.49 -5.76
CA VAL A 63 1.57 8.78 -6.85
C VAL A 63 1.17 7.47 -7.50
N PRO A 64 0.02 6.88 -7.12
CA PRO A 64 -0.40 5.60 -7.67
C PRO A 64 -1.01 5.77 -9.07
N ILE A 65 -0.77 4.81 -9.96
CA ILE A 65 -1.42 4.69 -11.28
C ILE A 65 -2.88 4.28 -11.07
N SER A 66 -3.07 3.18 -10.35
CA SER A 66 -4.39 2.66 -9.95
C SER A 66 -4.77 3.15 -8.55
N GLY A 67 -5.98 2.81 -8.09
CA GLY A 67 -6.44 3.11 -6.73
C GLY A 67 -5.82 2.19 -5.67
N LEU A 68 -6.66 1.74 -4.73
CA LEU A 68 -6.25 0.85 -3.64
C LEU A 68 -6.02 -0.60 -4.09
N SER A 69 -6.70 -1.04 -5.15
CA SER A 69 -6.50 -2.38 -5.72
C SER A 69 -5.52 -2.34 -6.88
N PRO A 70 -4.55 -3.27 -6.97
CA PRO A 70 -3.63 -3.39 -8.10
C PRO A 70 -4.36 -3.76 -9.40
N ASP A 71 -5.52 -4.43 -9.32
CA ASP A 71 -6.33 -4.86 -10.47
C ASP A 71 -7.27 -3.77 -10.99
N SER A 72 -7.31 -2.59 -10.35
CA SER A 72 -8.13 -1.47 -10.79
C SER A 72 -7.57 -0.85 -12.07
N GLU A 73 -8.37 -0.80 -13.13
CA GLU A 73 -8.00 -0.12 -14.36
C GLU A 73 -8.20 1.40 -14.23
N PRO A 74 -7.16 2.21 -14.42
CA PRO A 74 -7.30 3.66 -14.43
C PRO A 74 -8.04 4.12 -15.69
N SER A 75 -8.80 5.22 -15.58
CA SER A 75 -9.41 5.83 -16.75
C SER A 75 -8.36 6.43 -17.71
N ALA A 76 -8.71 6.60 -18.99
CA ALA A 76 -7.84 7.27 -19.97
C ALA A 76 -7.47 8.71 -19.51
N ALA A 77 -8.40 9.41 -18.86
CA ALA A 77 -8.13 10.72 -18.29
C ALA A 77 -7.05 10.65 -17.19
N ARG A 78 -7.09 9.63 -16.34
CA ARG A 78 -6.09 9.42 -15.30
C ARG A 78 -4.71 9.12 -15.89
N LEU A 79 -4.63 8.30 -16.93
CA LEU A 79 -3.36 8.03 -17.63
C LEU A 79 -2.77 9.29 -18.26
N ALA A 80 -3.60 10.10 -18.90
CA ALA A 80 -3.16 11.39 -19.48
C ALA A 80 -2.67 12.37 -18.39
N GLU A 81 -3.34 12.41 -17.24
CA GLU A 81 -2.91 13.22 -16.07
C GLU A 81 -1.55 12.73 -15.56
N LEU A 82 -1.37 11.42 -15.39
CA LEU A 82 -0.11 10.82 -14.95
C LEU A 82 1.03 11.06 -15.93
N THR A 83 0.77 10.95 -17.23
CA THR A 83 1.76 11.29 -18.27
C THR A 83 2.26 12.72 -18.12
N LYS A 84 1.33 13.68 -17.93
CA LYS A 84 1.69 15.08 -17.67
C LYS A 84 2.47 15.23 -16.37
N TYR A 85 2.02 14.56 -15.31
CA TYR A 85 2.68 14.60 -14.00
C TYR A 85 4.13 14.09 -14.07
N ILE A 86 4.34 12.94 -14.69
CA ILE A 86 5.67 12.32 -14.87
C ILE A 86 6.62 13.26 -15.59
N LYS A 87 6.18 13.84 -16.72
CA LYS A 87 6.98 14.78 -17.51
C LYS A 87 7.28 16.07 -16.74
N LYS A 88 6.25 16.67 -16.11
CA LYS A 88 6.38 17.91 -15.35
C LYS A 88 7.34 17.76 -14.16
N ASN A 89 7.30 16.64 -13.48
CA ASN A 89 8.06 16.42 -12.25
C ASN A 89 9.37 15.65 -12.46
N ASN A 90 9.78 15.44 -13.73
CA ASN A 90 11.02 14.76 -14.09
C ASN A 90 11.17 13.36 -13.45
N ILE A 91 10.05 12.63 -13.33
CA ILE A 91 10.06 11.26 -12.83
C ILE A 91 10.83 10.37 -13.82
N LYS A 92 11.72 9.51 -13.33
CA LYS A 92 12.56 8.64 -14.16
C LYS A 92 12.20 7.16 -14.04
N TYR A 93 11.49 6.77 -13.00
CA TYR A 93 11.11 5.38 -12.74
C TYR A 93 9.64 5.27 -12.37
N ILE A 94 9.00 4.20 -12.86
CA ILE A 94 7.69 3.72 -12.40
C ILE A 94 7.92 2.38 -11.74
N TYR A 95 7.34 2.20 -10.56
CA TYR A 95 7.47 0.97 -9.78
C TYR A 95 6.25 0.09 -9.97
N PHE A 96 6.50 -1.17 -10.29
CA PHE A 96 5.49 -2.20 -10.39
C PHE A 96 5.73 -3.31 -9.35
N GLU A 97 4.80 -4.21 -9.23
CA GLU A 97 4.85 -5.34 -8.30
C GLU A 97 5.12 -6.62 -9.07
N GLU A 98 6.03 -7.45 -8.56
CA GLU A 98 6.46 -8.69 -9.25
C GLU A 98 5.30 -9.64 -9.53
N ASN A 99 4.29 -9.67 -8.65
CA ASN A 99 3.14 -10.59 -8.72
C ASN A 99 1.91 -9.98 -9.41
N ALA A 100 2.00 -8.76 -9.95
CA ALA A 100 0.89 -8.08 -10.61
C ALA A 100 1.17 -7.86 -12.11
N SER A 101 0.11 -7.61 -12.88
CA SER A 101 0.23 -7.29 -14.31
C SER A 101 1.01 -6.00 -14.52
N GLN A 102 2.06 -6.07 -15.33
CA GLN A 102 2.89 -4.91 -15.68
C GLN A 102 2.33 -4.09 -16.85
N ALA A 103 1.18 -4.48 -17.41
CA ALA A 103 0.67 -3.90 -18.67
C ALA A 103 0.49 -2.38 -18.59
N LEU A 104 -0.12 -1.88 -17.50
CA LEU A 104 -0.35 -0.45 -17.29
C LEU A 104 0.94 0.33 -17.08
N ALA A 105 1.83 -0.19 -16.22
CA ALA A 105 3.13 0.44 -15.97
C ALA A 105 3.98 0.48 -17.26
N SER A 106 3.94 -0.60 -18.05
CA SER A 106 4.65 -0.68 -19.34
C SER A 106 4.10 0.30 -20.37
N THR A 107 2.79 0.46 -20.45
CA THR A 107 2.16 1.43 -21.36
C THR A 107 2.59 2.85 -20.99
N LEU A 108 2.48 3.21 -19.72
CA LEU A 108 2.85 4.55 -19.25
C LEU A 108 4.36 4.81 -19.40
N ALA A 109 5.18 3.79 -19.20
CA ALA A 109 6.62 3.87 -19.41
C ALA A 109 6.98 4.13 -20.88
N LYS A 110 6.32 3.44 -21.82
CA LYS A 110 6.50 3.67 -23.26
C LYS A 110 6.12 5.09 -23.67
N GLU A 111 5.01 5.61 -23.17
CA GLU A 111 4.53 6.97 -23.49
C GLU A 111 5.40 8.08 -22.89
N THR A 112 6.03 7.83 -21.77
CA THR A 112 6.80 8.83 -21.03
C THR A 112 8.31 8.70 -21.17
N GLY A 113 8.80 7.55 -21.64
CA GLY A 113 10.23 7.24 -21.75
C GLY A 113 10.90 6.92 -20.41
N VAL A 114 10.15 6.67 -19.36
CA VAL A 114 10.70 6.31 -18.03
C VAL A 114 11.03 4.83 -17.95
N LYS A 115 11.86 4.47 -16.99
CA LYS A 115 12.25 3.08 -16.71
C LYS A 115 11.25 2.42 -15.77
N LEU A 116 11.13 1.11 -15.86
CA LEU A 116 10.42 0.29 -14.91
C LEU A 116 11.38 -0.28 -13.87
N ASP A 117 10.91 -0.37 -12.62
CA ASP A 117 11.62 -1.05 -11.54
C ASP A 117 10.61 -1.68 -10.59
N VAL A 118 11.07 -2.54 -9.69
CA VAL A 118 10.22 -3.25 -8.75
C VAL A 118 10.18 -2.53 -7.40
N LEU A 119 8.99 -2.41 -6.84
CA LEU A 119 8.77 -2.06 -5.44
C LEU A 119 7.74 -3.05 -4.86
N ASN A 120 8.18 -3.89 -3.94
CA ASN A 120 7.37 -5.00 -3.42
C ASN A 120 6.58 -4.55 -2.18
N PRO A 121 5.24 -4.60 -2.20
CA PRO A 121 4.40 -4.25 -1.04
C PRO A 121 4.39 -5.31 0.06
N LEU A 122 5.08 -6.44 -0.14
CA LEU A 122 5.18 -7.57 0.80
C LEU A 122 3.85 -8.31 1.05
N GLU A 123 2.94 -8.24 0.11
CA GLU A 123 1.70 -9.02 0.17
C GLU A 123 1.97 -10.53 -0.04
N SER A 124 3.01 -10.85 -0.81
CA SER A 124 3.47 -12.22 -1.02
C SER A 124 4.93 -12.25 -1.49
N LEU A 125 5.58 -13.41 -1.38
CA LEU A 125 6.88 -13.68 -1.98
C LEU A 125 6.70 -14.52 -3.25
N THR A 126 7.53 -14.28 -4.24
CA THR A 126 7.65 -15.19 -5.38
C THR A 126 8.27 -16.52 -4.94
N GLU A 127 8.07 -17.57 -5.73
CA GLU A 127 8.75 -18.87 -5.46
C GLU A 127 10.27 -18.73 -5.40
N LYS A 128 10.83 -17.88 -6.26
CA LYS A 128 12.26 -17.59 -6.28
C LYS A 128 12.70 -16.93 -4.98
N GLN A 129 12.02 -15.88 -4.54
CA GLN A 129 12.32 -15.20 -3.28
C GLN A 129 12.23 -16.13 -2.08
N THR A 130 11.23 -17.01 -2.06
CA THR A 130 11.08 -18.04 -1.00
C THR A 130 12.24 -19.02 -1.01
N LYS A 131 12.65 -19.51 -2.19
CA LYS A 131 13.81 -20.42 -2.34
C LYS A 131 15.13 -19.77 -1.94
N ASP A 132 15.28 -18.47 -2.24
CA ASP A 132 16.46 -17.67 -1.92
C ASP A 132 16.48 -17.24 -0.43
N GLY A 133 15.47 -17.60 0.35
CA GLY A 133 15.38 -17.27 1.79
C GLY A 133 15.08 -15.81 2.06
N ALA A 134 14.42 -15.12 1.14
CA ALA A 134 14.02 -13.72 1.33
C ALA A 134 13.07 -13.58 2.52
N ASP A 135 13.24 -12.51 3.28
CA ASP A 135 12.42 -12.13 4.42
C ASP A 135 11.98 -10.66 4.32
N TYR A 136 11.18 -10.21 5.28
CA TYR A 136 10.73 -8.82 5.36
C TYR A 136 11.90 -7.82 5.27
N ILE A 137 12.97 -8.08 6.01
CA ILE A 137 14.12 -7.15 6.08
C ILE A 137 14.81 -7.05 4.72
N SER A 138 15.11 -8.18 4.10
CA SER A 138 15.82 -8.22 2.81
C SER A 138 15.00 -7.61 1.67
N ILE A 139 13.68 -7.82 1.65
CA ILE A 139 12.78 -7.20 0.67
C ILE A 139 12.70 -5.69 0.90
N MET A 140 12.54 -5.23 2.14
CA MET A 140 12.51 -3.80 2.43
C MET A 140 13.84 -3.11 2.10
N GLN A 141 14.97 -3.76 2.33
CA GLN A 141 16.27 -3.24 1.88
C GLN A 141 16.35 -3.14 0.35
N SER A 142 15.78 -4.10 -0.37
CA SER A 142 15.68 -4.03 -1.83
C SER A 142 14.77 -2.89 -2.29
N ASN A 143 13.65 -2.67 -1.59
CA ASN A 143 12.76 -1.54 -1.82
C ASN A 143 13.48 -0.19 -1.62
N LEU A 144 14.27 -0.06 -0.56
CA LEU A 144 15.07 1.15 -0.33
C LEU A 144 16.05 1.41 -1.49
N LYS A 145 16.75 0.38 -1.96
CA LYS A 145 17.65 0.49 -3.12
C LYS A 145 16.90 0.92 -4.38
N ALA A 146 15.70 0.39 -4.61
CA ALA A 146 14.86 0.78 -5.72
C ALA A 146 14.42 2.25 -5.59
N LEU A 147 13.87 2.66 -4.44
CA LEU A 147 13.46 4.04 -4.16
C LEU A 147 14.59 5.04 -4.37
N LYS A 148 15.82 4.71 -3.98
CA LYS A 148 16.99 5.57 -4.17
C LYS A 148 17.29 5.86 -5.64
N LYS A 149 16.94 4.98 -6.58
CA LYS A 149 17.03 5.28 -8.01
C LYS A 149 16.18 6.48 -8.44
N THR A 150 15.07 6.72 -7.73
CA THR A 150 14.24 7.93 -7.91
C THR A 150 14.69 9.06 -7.02
N THR A 151 14.85 8.83 -5.72
CA THR A 151 15.06 9.89 -4.75
C THR A 151 16.42 10.58 -4.87
N ASP A 152 17.42 9.91 -5.41
CA ASP A 152 18.74 10.48 -5.69
C ASP A 152 18.76 11.33 -6.98
N GLN A 153 17.71 11.24 -7.83
CA GLN A 153 17.62 12.04 -9.06
C GLN A 153 17.16 13.46 -8.75
N ALA A 154 17.58 14.41 -9.60
CA ALA A 154 17.08 15.76 -9.54
C ALA A 154 15.56 15.75 -9.83
N GLY A 155 14.79 16.36 -8.94
CA GLY A 155 13.34 16.49 -9.04
C GLY A 155 12.87 17.93 -8.93
N THR A 156 11.58 18.15 -9.15
CA THR A 156 10.93 19.42 -8.81
C THR A 156 10.61 19.43 -7.31
N GLU A 157 10.56 20.63 -6.75
CA GLU A 157 10.12 20.80 -5.37
C GLU A 157 8.65 20.38 -5.25
N ILE A 158 8.41 19.32 -4.50
CA ILE A 158 7.09 18.73 -4.25
C ILE A 158 6.93 18.58 -2.75
N SER A 159 5.78 19.03 -2.24
CA SER A 159 5.44 18.79 -0.84
C SER A 159 5.37 17.30 -0.57
N ALA A 160 6.05 16.85 0.47
CA ALA A 160 5.95 15.50 0.98
C ALA A 160 4.48 15.14 1.31
N GLU A 161 4.20 13.85 1.40
CA GLU A 161 2.92 13.38 1.93
C GLU A 161 2.72 13.98 3.32
N LYS A 162 1.51 14.48 3.57
CA LYS A 162 1.12 14.99 4.88
C LYS A 162 -0.04 14.14 5.37
N GLU A 163 -0.01 13.84 6.63
CA GLU A 163 -1.18 13.29 7.29
C GLU A 163 -2.34 14.27 7.10
N LYS A 164 -3.41 13.82 6.44
CA LYS A 164 -4.63 14.60 6.41
C LYS A 164 -5.22 14.58 7.81
N ASN A 165 -5.13 15.70 8.48
CA ASN A 165 -5.59 15.89 9.85
C ASN A 165 -7.13 15.89 9.95
N THR A 166 -7.76 14.99 9.24
CA THR A 166 -9.19 14.68 9.39
C THR A 166 -9.30 13.34 10.07
N LYS A 167 -9.20 13.38 11.38
CA LYS A 167 -9.42 12.27 12.30
C LYS A 167 -10.87 11.78 12.22
N THR A 168 -11.24 11.15 11.13
CA THR A 168 -12.57 10.59 10.93
C THR A 168 -12.47 9.11 10.64
N VAL A 169 -13.40 8.34 11.14
CA VAL A 169 -13.55 6.90 10.88
C VAL A 169 -13.60 6.62 9.38
N GLN A 170 -14.20 7.51 8.59
CA GLN A 170 -14.28 7.43 7.13
C GLN A 170 -12.90 7.55 6.44
N ASN A 171 -11.96 8.23 7.09
CA ASN A 171 -10.57 8.34 6.64
C ASN A 171 -9.65 7.28 7.27
N GLY A 172 -10.22 6.27 7.93
CA GLY A 172 -9.47 5.19 8.58
C GLY A 172 -8.81 5.59 9.89
N TYR A 173 -9.21 6.74 10.49
CA TYR A 173 -8.63 7.19 11.73
C TYR A 173 -9.50 6.79 12.93
N PHE A 174 -8.85 6.22 13.92
CA PHE A 174 -9.42 5.95 15.24
C PHE A 174 -8.54 6.57 16.30
N GLU A 175 -9.13 7.28 17.27
CA GLU A 175 -8.40 7.64 18.48
C GLU A 175 -8.00 6.36 19.21
N ASP A 176 -6.76 6.27 19.69
CA ASP A 176 -6.27 5.09 20.44
C ASP A 176 -7.19 4.73 21.62
N SER A 177 -7.79 5.73 22.26
CA SER A 177 -8.78 5.55 23.31
C SER A 177 -10.11 4.94 22.84
N ALA A 178 -10.41 5.01 21.54
CA ALA A 178 -11.58 4.41 20.93
C ALA A 178 -11.35 2.96 20.49
N VAL A 179 -10.07 2.55 20.39
CA VAL A 179 -9.68 1.18 20.09
C VAL A 179 -9.75 0.37 21.38
N LYS A 180 -10.82 -0.35 21.57
CA LYS A 180 -11.03 -1.25 22.72
C LYS A 180 -11.02 -2.69 22.24
N ASP A 181 -10.47 -3.56 23.06
CA ASP A 181 -10.64 -5.00 22.86
C ASP A 181 -12.15 -5.30 22.87
N ARG A 182 -12.64 -5.87 21.77
CA ARG A 182 -14.04 -6.28 21.67
C ARG A 182 -14.20 -7.67 22.23
N THR A 183 -15.24 -7.86 23.02
CA THR A 183 -15.66 -9.17 23.50
C THR A 183 -16.63 -9.79 22.48
N LEU A 184 -16.86 -11.11 22.57
CA LEU A 184 -17.89 -11.76 21.75
C LEU A 184 -19.28 -11.17 21.96
N SER A 185 -19.56 -10.61 23.14
CA SER A 185 -20.82 -9.92 23.44
C SER A 185 -21.03 -8.64 22.63
N ASP A 186 -19.96 -7.98 22.18
CA ASP A 186 -20.06 -6.80 21.31
C ASP A 186 -20.57 -7.14 19.90
N TYR A 187 -20.50 -8.41 19.55
CA TYR A 187 -21.07 -8.96 18.32
C TYR A 187 -22.41 -9.67 18.57
N ALA A 188 -22.87 -9.72 19.83
CA ALA A 188 -24.18 -10.27 20.16
C ALA A 188 -25.27 -9.28 19.72
N GLY A 189 -26.17 -9.74 18.89
CA GLY A 189 -27.27 -8.95 18.38
C GLY A 189 -28.10 -9.75 17.39
N GLN A 190 -29.21 -9.18 16.95
CA GLN A 190 -29.98 -9.77 15.86
C GLN A 190 -29.27 -9.47 14.53
N TRP A 191 -28.48 -10.41 14.05
CA TRP A 191 -27.85 -10.34 12.75
C TRP A 191 -28.81 -10.86 11.70
N GLN A 192 -29.22 -10.00 10.77
CA GLN A 192 -30.03 -10.40 9.65
C GLN A 192 -29.12 -10.70 8.46
N SER A 193 -29.23 -11.91 7.93
CA SER A 193 -28.55 -12.27 6.69
C SER A 193 -29.07 -11.38 5.55
N VAL A 194 -28.18 -10.88 4.71
CA VAL A 194 -28.57 -10.18 3.48
C VAL A 194 -29.02 -11.13 2.36
N TYR A 195 -28.78 -12.43 2.54
CA TYR A 195 -29.06 -13.45 1.51
C TYR A 195 -30.55 -13.51 1.08
N PRO A 196 -31.55 -13.43 1.99
CA PRO A 196 -32.94 -13.34 1.59
C PRO A 196 -33.25 -12.15 0.68
N TYR A 197 -32.62 -10.98 0.95
CA TYR A 197 -32.81 -9.76 0.16
C TYR A 197 -32.16 -9.83 -1.21
N LEU A 198 -31.15 -10.72 -1.39
CA LEU A 198 -30.59 -11.05 -2.70
C LEU A 198 -31.53 -11.94 -3.51
N GLN A 199 -32.30 -12.83 -2.83
CA GLN A 199 -33.20 -13.78 -3.49
C GLN A 199 -34.56 -13.18 -3.82
N ASP A 200 -35.06 -12.24 -3.03
CA ASP A 200 -36.40 -11.64 -3.20
C ASP A 200 -36.39 -10.36 -4.06
N GLY A 201 -35.23 -9.96 -4.58
CA GLY A 201 -35.08 -8.77 -5.42
C GLY A 201 -35.05 -7.44 -4.68
N THR A 202 -35.09 -7.45 -3.34
CA THR A 202 -35.07 -6.21 -2.53
C THR A 202 -33.81 -5.35 -2.78
N LEU A 203 -32.69 -5.99 -3.15
CA LEU A 203 -31.44 -5.31 -3.43
C LEU A 203 -31.24 -4.95 -4.92
N ASP A 204 -32.16 -5.35 -5.80
CA ASP A 204 -32.01 -5.13 -7.25
C ASP A 204 -31.86 -3.63 -7.60
N GLN A 205 -32.62 -2.75 -6.94
CA GLN A 205 -32.49 -1.31 -7.14
C GLN A 205 -31.11 -0.77 -6.77
N VAL A 206 -30.46 -1.36 -5.75
CA VAL A 206 -29.11 -0.98 -5.35
C VAL A 206 -28.09 -1.45 -6.40
N PHE A 207 -28.27 -2.66 -6.92
CA PHE A 207 -27.42 -3.20 -7.98
C PHE A 207 -27.60 -2.44 -9.30
N ASP A 208 -28.85 -2.11 -9.67
CA ASP A 208 -29.15 -1.29 -10.85
C ASP A 208 -28.53 0.11 -10.74
N TYR A 209 -28.62 0.74 -9.58
CA TYR A 209 -27.98 2.02 -9.34
C TYR A 209 -26.46 1.95 -9.49
N LYS A 210 -25.84 0.91 -8.90
CA LYS A 210 -24.38 0.69 -9.02
C LYS A 210 -23.98 0.34 -10.47
N ALA A 211 -24.77 -0.46 -11.17
CA ALA A 211 -24.55 -0.80 -12.56
C ALA A 211 -24.56 0.44 -13.47
N LYS A 212 -25.54 1.33 -13.26
CA LYS A 212 -25.62 2.62 -13.97
C LYS A 212 -24.44 3.53 -13.69
N LEU A 213 -23.94 3.56 -12.43
CA LEU A 213 -22.79 4.37 -12.05
C LEU A 213 -21.47 3.84 -12.62
N THR A 214 -21.30 2.53 -12.68
CA THR A 214 -20.03 1.91 -13.05
C THR A 214 -19.95 1.50 -14.51
N GLY A 215 -21.10 1.36 -15.19
CA GLY A 215 -21.19 0.87 -16.57
C GLY A 215 -20.71 -0.58 -16.76
N LYS A 216 -20.45 -1.31 -15.66
CA LYS A 216 -19.78 -2.62 -15.68
C LYS A 216 -20.67 -3.82 -15.34
N MET A 217 -21.90 -3.58 -14.86
CA MET A 217 -22.84 -4.66 -14.54
C MET A 217 -24.19 -4.37 -15.19
N THR A 218 -24.70 -5.30 -15.96
CA THR A 218 -26.13 -5.38 -16.27
C THR A 218 -26.80 -6.21 -15.19
N ALA A 219 -27.94 -5.75 -14.67
CA ALA A 219 -28.79 -6.60 -13.85
C ALA A 219 -29.15 -7.86 -14.67
N ALA A 220 -28.95 -9.03 -14.07
CA ALA A 220 -29.29 -10.31 -14.68
C ALA A 220 -30.79 -10.54 -14.59
#